data_024f471900cfcdadd8a66128c09d3102
#
_entry.id   024f471900cfcdadd8a66128c09d3102
#
_cell.length_a   1.000
_cell.length_b   1.000
_cell.length_c   1.000
_cell.angle_alpha   90.00
_cell.angle_beta   90.00
_cell.angle_gamma   90.00
#
_symmetry.space_group_name_H-M   'P 1'
#
loop_
_entity.id
_entity.type
_entity.pdbx_description
1 polymer ?
#
loop_
_entity_poly.entity_id
_entity_poly.type
_entity_poly.pdbx_seq_one_letter_code
_entity_poly.pdbx_strand_id
1 'polypeptide(L)'
;MGVWERPDENSIEGILHGMEFADGVEFDLRVDGDGEFVIFHDEFVPGPGRMLDRCVENLPTDYIRSVGISTLDELLANRNFTDSLQRGGKTVDIEFK
;
A
#
# COMPACT_ATOMS: atom_id res chain seq x y z
N MET A 1 6.36 -27.57 -6.71
CA MET A 1 6.29 -26.98 -5.38
C MET A 1 5.17 -25.96 -5.34
N GLY A 2 4.29 -26.13 -4.44
CA GLY A 2 3.33 -25.10 -4.21
C GLY A 2 4.04 -23.89 -3.63
N VAL A 3 4.15 -22.87 -4.41
CA VAL A 3 4.59 -21.61 -3.86
C VAL A 3 3.43 -21.03 -3.08
N TRP A 4 3.62 -20.92 -1.79
CA TRP A 4 2.65 -20.25 -0.98
C TRP A 4 2.77 -18.75 -1.27
N GLU A 5 1.77 -18.21 -1.94
CA GLU A 5 1.76 -16.80 -2.25
C GLU A 5 1.20 -16.01 -1.08
N ARG A 6 2.00 -15.11 -0.56
CA ARG A 6 1.52 -14.16 0.42
C ARG A 6 0.67 -13.13 -0.29
N PRO A 7 -0.42 -12.66 0.31
CA PRO A 7 -1.07 -11.44 -0.17
C PRO A 7 -0.05 -10.31 -0.21
N ASP A 8 -0.18 -9.44 -1.20
CA ASP A 8 0.71 -8.29 -1.32
C ASP A 8 0.59 -7.41 -0.07
N GLU A 9 1.69 -7.24 0.65
CA GLU A 9 1.74 -6.44 1.88
C GLU A 9 1.43 -4.97 1.63
N ASN A 10 1.60 -4.49 0.40
CA ASN A 10 1.37 -3.11 0.03
C ASN A 10 0.07 -2.93 -0.75
N SER A 11 -0.90 -3.83 -0.55
CA SER A 11 -2.25 -3.68 -1.06
C SER A 11 -3.24 -3.58 0.09
N ILE A 12 -4.38 -2.95 -0.14
CA ILE A 12 -5.44 -2.89 0.87
C ILE A 12 -5.91 -4.31 1.21
N GLU A 13 -6.07 -5.18 0.22
CA GLU A 13 -6.45 -6.57 0.46
C GLU A 13 -5.46 -7.32 1.34
N GLY A 14 -4.16 -7.16 1.07
CA GLY A 14 -3.11 -7.78 1.87
C GLY A 14 -3.09 -7.25 3.30
N ILE A 15 -3.28 -5.95 3.47
CA ILE A 15 -3.34 -5.32 4.79
C ILE A 15 -4.55 -5.84 5.57
N LEU A 16 -5.72 -5.90 4.94
CA LEU A 16 -6.92 -6.43 5.59
C LEU A 16 -6.76 -7.90 5.98
N HIS A 17 -6.12 -8.68 5.12
CA HIS A 17 -5.82 -10.10 5.41
C HIS A 17 -4.94 -10.20 6.66
N GLY A 18 -3.88 -9.40 6.74
CA GLY A 18 -3.00 -9.39 7.90
C GLY A 18 -3.70 -8.95 9.18
N MET A 19 -4.61 -7.97 9.08
CA MET A 19 -5.39 -7.52 10.24
C MET A 19 -6.38 -8.58 10.74
N GLU A 20 -6.83 -9.45 9.86
CA GLU A 20 -7.78 -10.51 10.23
C GLU A 20 -7.09 -11.78 10.73
N PHE A 21 -6.02 -12.20 10.05
CA PHE A 21 -5.43 -13.52 10.26
C PHE A 21 -4.05 -13.51 10.92
N ALA A 22 -3.45 -12.36 11.13
CA ALA A 22 -2.13 -12.24 11.73
C ALA A 22 -2.18 -11.31 12.95
N ASP A 23 -1.04 -11.18 13.63
CA ASP A 23 -0.93 -10.29 14.80
C ASP A 23 -0.80 -8.83 14.42
N GLY A 24 -0.60 -8.55 13.14
CA GLY A 24 -0.48 -7.20 12.65
C GLY A 24 -0.06 -7.14 11.20
N VAL A 25 0.21 -5.96 10.73
CA VAL A 25 0.59 -5.71 9.34
C VAL A 25 1.77 -4.75 9.28
N GLU A 26 2.51 -4.85 8.19
CA GLU A 26 3.59 -3.94 7.84
C GLU A 26 3.38 -3.48 6.42
N PHE A 27 3.51 -2.19 6.18
CA PHE A 27 3.44 -1.67 4.82
C PHE A 27 4.27 -0.40 4.67
N ASP A 28 4.56 -0.05 3.42
CA ASP A 28 5.41 1.08 3.08
C ASP A 28 4.58 2.22 2.50
N LEU A 29 4.99 3.43 2.81
CA LEU A 29 4.39 4.63 2.23
C LEU A 29 5.42 5.40 1.43
N ARG A 30 4.99 5.94 0.30
CA ARG A 30 5.73 6.91 -0.49
C ARG A 30 4.84 8.11 -0.77
N VAL A 31 5.45 9.24 -1.09
CA VAL A 31 4.72 10.43 -1.50
C VAL A 31 4.75 10.50 -3.02
N ASP A 32 3.59 10.68 -3.65
CA ASP A 32 3.52 10.83 -5.10
C ASP A 32 3.73 12.27 -5.54
N GLY A 33 3.59 12.54 -6.84
CA GLY A 33 3.83 13.86 -7.40
C GLY A 33 2.83 14.93 -6.99
N ASP A 34 1.67 14.52 -6.47
CA ASP A 34 0.64 15.43 -5.96
C ASP A 34 0.72 15.64 -4.46
N GLY A 35 1.70 15.02 -3.79
CA GLY A 35 1.87 15.13 -2.34
C GLY A 35 1.01 14.17 -1.53
N GLU A 36 0.38 13.18 -2.17
CA GLU A 36 -0.43 12.17 -1.48
C GLU A 36 0.43 10.99 -1.04
N PHE A 37 0.10 10.41 0.11
CA PHE A 37 0.73 9.18 0.55
C PHE A 37 0.11 8.00 -0.20
N VAL A 38 0.98 7.17 -0.79
CA VAL A 38 0.57 5.97 -1.50
C VAL A 38 1.23 4.75 -0.87
N ILE A 39 0.51 3.63 -0.90
CA ILE A 39 0.97 2.38 -0.28
C ILE A 39 1.77 1.62 -1.32
N PHE A 40 3.08 1.79 -1.31
CA PHE A 40 3.96 1.19 -2.29
C PHE A 40 5.39 1.15 -1.78
N HIS A 41 6.10 0.08 -2.07
CA HIS A 41 7.47 -0.13 -1.59
C HIS A 41 8.52 0.50 -2.52
N ASP A 42 8.37 0.31 -3.82
CA ASP A 42 9.40 0.65 -4.79
C ASP A 42 9.42 2.13 -5.15
N GLU A 43 10.56 2.60 -5.59
CA GLU A 43 10.72 3.98 -6.06
C GLU A 43 10.06 4.21 -7.41
N PHE A 44 9.94 3.16 -8.22
CA PHE A 44 9.42 3.23 -9.59
C PHE A 44 8.21 2.33 -9.77
N VAL A 45 7.20 2.85 -10.48
CA VAL A 45 6.01 2.08 -10.83
C VAL A 45 6.34 1.17 -12.02
N PRO A 46 5.93 -0.12 -12.00
CA PRO A 46 6.14 -0.99 -13.15
C PRO A 46 5.41 -0.48 -14.39
N GLY A 47 6.02 -0.65 -15.56
CA GLY A 47 5.38 -0.26 -16.82
C GLY A 47 6.37 -0.12 -17.96
N PRO A 48 5.86 0.20 -19.14
CA PRO A 48 6.71 0.44 -20.31
C PRO A 48 7.42 1.78 -20.22
N GLY A 49 8.44 1.95 -21.04
CA GLY A 49 9.20 3.18 -21.11
C GLY A 49 10.38 3.21 -20.15
N ARG A 50 10.95 4.38 -19.98
CA ARG A 50 12.14 4.55 -19.14
C ARG A 50 11.73 4.55 -17.66
N MET A 51 12.60 3.99 -16.83
CA MET A 51 12.37 3.91 -15.40
C MET A 51 12.18 5.30 -14.77
N LEU A 52 12.96 6.30 -15.20
CA LEU A 52 12.85 7.65 -14.67
C LEU A 52 11.49 8.30 -14.92
N ASP A 53 10.79 7.87 -15.97
CA ASP A 53 9.46 8.39 -16.27
C ASP A 53 8.37 7.77 -15.41
N ARG A 54 8.73 6.78 -14.58
CA ARG A 54 7.81 6.05 -13.71
C ARG A 54 8.11 6.23 -12.22
N CYS A 55 8.87 7.25 -11.88
CA CYS A 55 9.20 7.54 -10.49
C CYS A 55 7.95 8.00 -9.74
N VAL A 56 7.62 7.32 -8.65
CA VAL A 56 6.39 7.57 -7.86
C VAL A 56 6.28 9.04 -7.47
N GLU A 57 7.36 9.64 -7.02
CA GLU A 57 7.35 11.04 -6.55
C GLU A 57 7.09 12.07 -7.65
N ASN A 58 7.14 11.65 -8.92
CA ASN A 58 6.88 12.51 -10.07
C ASN A 58 5.54 12.21 -10.76
N LEU A 59 4.80 11.22 -10.30
CA LEU A 59 3.57 10.79 -10.93
C LEU A 59 2.34 11.32 -10.20
N PRO A 60 1.31 11.75 -10.94
CA PRO A 60 0.07 12.21 -10.30
C PRO A 60 -0.68 11.06 -9.65
N THR A 61 -1.45 11.36 -8.61
CA THR A 61 -2.22 10.37 -7.87
C THR A 61 -3.16 9.58 -8.78
N ASP A 62 -3.80 10.23 -9.74
CA ASP A 62 -4.72 9.55 -10.67
C ASP A 62 -4.01 8.46 -11.46
N TYR A 63 -2.80 8.72 -11.92
CA TYR A 63 -2.01 7.71 -12.61
C TYR A 63 -1.63 6.56 -11.68
N ILE A 64 -1.16 6.89 -10.48
CA ILE A 64 -0.79 5.90 -9.46
C ILE A 64 -1.95 4.96 -9.18
N ARG A 65 -3.16 5.50 -9.00
CA ARG A 65 -4.36 4.71 -8.76
C ARG A 65 -4.73 3.85 -9.97
N SER A 66 -4.52 4.38 -11.18
CA SER A 66 -4.85 3.67 -12.41
C SER A 66 -4.04 2.39 -12.61
N VAL A 67 -2.85 2.30 -12.03
CA VAL A 67 -2.01 1.10 -12.11
C VAL A 67 -2.20 0.17 -10.90
N GLY A 68 -3.22 0.41 -10.06
CA GLY A 68 -3.60 -0.47 -8.98
C GLY A 68 -2.95 -0.18 -7.63
N ILE A 69 -2.26 0.94 -7.50
CA ILE A 69 -1.65 1.36 -6.24
C ILE A 69 -2.67 2.17 -5.44
N SER A 70 -2.83 1.85 -4.16
CA SER A 70 -3.81 2.50 -3.30
C SER A 70 -3.18 3.64 -2.52
N THR A 71 -3.99 4.63 -2.17
CA THR A 71 -3.56 5.72 -1.30
C THR A 71 -3.78 5.36 0.17
N LEU A 72 -3.07 6.07 1.05
CA LEU A 72 -3.30 5.94 2.49
C LEU A 72 -4.74 6.34 2.85
N ASP A 73 -5.27 7.38 2.22
CA ASP A 73 -6.64 7.81 2.46
C ASP A 73 -7.65 6.73 2.15
N GLU A 74 -7.43 5.95 1.08
CA GLU A 74 -8.31 4.83 0.74
C GLU A 74 -8.28 3.75 1.83
N LEU A 75 -7.11 3.48 2.40
CA LEU A 75 -7.00 2.53 3.50
C LEU A 75 -7.72 3.04 4.75
N LEU A 76 -7.53 4.31 5.08
CA LEU A 76 -8.17 4.91 6.26
C LEU A 76 -9.69 5.03 6.12
N ALA A 77 -10.18 5.09 4.89
CA ALA A 77 -11.61 5.08 4.61
C ALA A 77 -12.21 3.67 4.65
N ASN A 78 -11.38 2.65 4.70
CA ASN A 78 -11.85 1.26 4.73
C ASN A 78 -12.29 0.89 6.14
N ARG A 79 -13.58 0.57 6.30
CA ARG A 79 -14.15 0.27 7.63
C ARG A 79 -13.58 -0.98 8.26
N ASN A 80 -13.28 -2.00 7.47
CA ASN A 80 -12.70 -3.22 8.01
C ASN A 80 -11.34 -2.96 8.66
N PHE A 81 -10.55 -2.09 8.05
CA PHE A 81 -9.26 -1.69 8.61
C PHE A 81 -9.43 -0.89 9.89
N THR A 82 -10.25 0.16 9.86
CA THR A 82 -10.44 1.03 11.03
C THR A 82 -11.12 0.29 12.19
N ASP A 83 -12.06 -0.59 11.90
CA ASP A 83 -12.70 -1.41 12.93
C ASP A 83 -11.69 -2.35 13.59
N SER A 84 -10.78 -2.94 12.81
CA SER A 84 -9.72 -3.80 13.35
C SER A 84 -8.78 -3.01 14.25
N LEU A 85 -8.43 -1.79 13.87
CA LEU A 85 -7.60 -0.91 14.70
C LEU A 85 -8.28 -0.59 16.03
N GLN A 86 -9.57 -0.28 16.01
CA GLN A 86 -10.33 0.08 17.20
C GLN A 86 -10.49 -1.08 18.18
N ARG A 87 -10.56 -2.31 17.65
CA ARG A 87 -10.62 -3.49 18.50
C ARG A 87 -9.34 -3.74 19.27
N GLY A 88 -8.23 -3.21 18.77
CA GLY A 88 -6.92 -3.36 19.39
C GLY A 88 -6.33 -4.76 19.23
N GLY A 89 -5.18 -4.98 19.82
CA GLY A 89 -4.48 -6.27 19.78
C GLY A 89 -3.71 -6.54 18.51
N LYS A 90 -3.68 -5.60 17.57
CA LYS A 90 -2.94 -5.71 16.32
C LYS A 90 -1.87 -4.63 16.24
N THR A 91 -0.75 -4.97 15.64
CA THR A 91 0.35 -4.03 15.39
C THR A 91 0.29 -3.55 13.94
N VAL A 92 0.45 -2.25 13.75
CA VAL A 92 0.57 -1.67 12.41
C VAL A 92 1.92 -0.97 12.34
N ASP A 93 2.77 -1.47 11.45
CA ASP A 93 4.12 -0.94 11.25
C ASP A 93 4.19 -0.28 9.88
N ILE A 94 4.45 1.02 9.87
CA ILE A 94 4.47 1.81 8.65
C ILE A 94 5.88 2.34 8.42
N GLU A 95 6.44 2.03 7.27
CA GLU A 95 7.73 2.59 6.86
C GLU A 95 7.54 3.69 5.83
N PHE A 96 8.17 4.84 6.08
CA PHE A 96 8.20 5.93 5.11
C PHE A 96 9.47 5.80 4.26
N LYS A 97 9.28 5.76 2.96
CA LYS A 97 10.39 5.64 2.01
C LYS A 97 10.80 6.97 1.42
#